data_b79a33d620cf6806bcf657a9886258a3
#
_entry.id   b79a33d620cf6806bcf657a9886258a3
#
_cell.length_a   1.000
_cell.length_b   1.000
_cell.length_c   1.000
_cell.angle_alpha   90.00
_cell.angle_beta   90.00
_cell.angle_gamma   90.00
#
_symmetry.space_group_name_H-M   'P 1'
#
loop_
_entity.id
_entity.type
_entity.pdbx_description
1 polymer ?
#
loop_
_entity_poly.entity_id
_entity_poly.type
_entity_poly.pdbx_seq_one_letter_code
_entity_poly.pdbx_strand_id
1 'polypeptide(L)'
;MTTFTKIGAAVSAAAIATPAMAQSLDEQVNQVFADITGPFVSLIFAPIPGTSFPWIVMWLVIAATIFTLYFGFVQIKFFKHAIQLVKGDYSDPKDAGEVSHFQALATALSGTVGLGNIAGVAVAVGIGGPGATFWMILAGLLGMASKFTECTLGVKYRNEYPDGTVSGGPMYYISKGFKEVGVPGGGALAILFSVFCILGALGGGNMFQANQAHAQISGIVGDYPGWITGVIFAGVVFAVIVGGIKSIASVTEKVVPFMGIMYVAAALIILIVNYDKIGWAFGQIFAGAFTGLGVAGGMVGALIQGFKRAAFSNEAGVGSAAIAHSAVKTKEPITEGFVSLLEPLIDTVIICTMTALVITISGQLLIDPETGLYMVDGGSIATVDGNSGVALTSAAFASGISWFPYVLAVAVVLFAFSTMISWSY
;
A
#
# COMPACT_ATOMS: atom_id res chain seq x y z
N MET A 1 28.89 -6.15 -24.05
CA MET A 1 28.35 -4.99 -23.31
C MET A 1 27.20 -5.48 -22.49
N THR A 2 27.32 -5.46 -21.18
CA THR A 2 26.33 -6.00 -20.24
C THR A 2 25.09 -5.08 -20.20
N THR A 3 23.94 -5.65 -19.89
CA THR A 3 22.63 -4.96 -19.79
C THR A 3 22.70 -3.70 -18.90
N PHE A 4 23.50 -3.74 -17.83
CA PHE A 4 23.73 -2.59 -16.94
C PHE A 4 24.42 -1.40 -17.63
N THR A 5 25.32 -1.62 -18.56
CA THR A 5 25.97 -0.54 -19.34
C THR A 5 25.01 0.13 -20.30
N LYS A 6 24.01 -0.62 -20.80
CA LYS A 6 22.95 -0.06 -21.65
C LYS A 6 21.97 0.81 -20.85
N ILE A 7 21.63 0.43 -19.63
CA ILE A 7 20.76 1.22 -18.74
C ILE A 7 21.46 2.51 -18.31
N GLY A 8 22.73 2.45 -17.92
CA GLY A 8 23.53 3.65 -17.56
C GLY A 8 23.69 4.64 -18.72
N ALA A 9 23.89 4.14 -19.96
CA ALA A 9 23.97 4.97 -21.15
C ALA A 9 22.61 5.59 -21.55
N ALA A 10 21.50 4.86 -21.32
CA ALA A 10 20.14 5.37 -21.58
C ALA A 10 19.77 6.51 -20.62
N VAL A 11 20.11 6.37 -19.31
CA VAL A 11 19.86 7.42 -18.30
C VAL A 11 20.69 8.67 -18.57
N SER A 12 21.94 8.54 -19.00
CA SER A 12 22.81 9.69 -19.34
C SER A 12 22.39 10.40 -20.62
N ALA A 13 21.82 9.68 -21.60
CA ALA A 13 21.29 10.25 -22.85
C ALA A 13 19.96 10.98 -22.66
N ALA A 14 19.14 10.56 -21.69
CA ALA A 14 17.84 11.16 -21.39
C ALA A 14 17.94 12.62 -20.89
N ALA A 15 19.06 13.01 -20.29
CA ALA A 15 19.27 14.35 -19.77
C ALA A 15 19.38 15.45 -20.86
N ILE A 16 19.45 15.08 -22.15
CA ILE A 16 19.67 16.01 -23.27
C ILE A 16 18.57 15.87 -24.37
N ALA A 17 17.58 14.99 -24.16
CA ALA A 17 16.62 14.63 -25.19
C ALA A 17 15.43 15.61 -25.27
N THR A 18 14.98 15.86 -26.53
CA THR A 18 13.69 16.56 -26.78
C THR A 18 12.51 15.75 -26.23
N PRO A 19 11.33 16.37 -25.97
CA PRO A 19 10.16 15.66 -25.41
C PRO A 19 9.77 14.38 -26.15
N ALA A 20 9.88 14.37 -27.46
CA ALA A 20 9.57 13.18 -28.30
C ALA A 20 10.57 12.02 -28.12
N MET A 21 11.84 12.32 -27.85
CA MET A 21 12.87 11.29 -27.56
C MET A 21 12.73 10.78 -26.11
N ALA A 22 12.30 11.61 -25.17
CA ALA A 22 12.04 11.20 -23.81
C ALA A 22 10.86 10.19 -23.74
N GLN A 23 9.80 10.42 -24.51
CA GLN A 23 8.65 9.52 -24.62
C GLN A 23 9.04 8.15 -25.17
N SER A 24 9.89 8.09 -26.21
CA SER A 24 10.41 6.84 -26.75
C SER A 24 11.33 6.08 -25.77
N LEU A 25 12.05 6.79 -24.91
CA LEU A 25 12.90 6.20 -23.87
C LEU A 25 12.08 5.62 -22.72
N ASP A 26 11.03 6.31 -22.30
CA ASP A 26 10.09 5.83 -21.28
C ASP A 26 9.40 4.54 -21.75
N GLU A 27 8.96 4.48 -23.02
CA GLU A 27 8.39 3.27 -23.61
C GLU A 27 9.39 2.11 -23.64
N GLN A 28 10.65 2.36 -24.04
CA GLN A 28 11.68 1.33 -24.07
C GLN A 28 12.03 0.82 -22.66
N VAL A 29 12.11 1.71 -21.68
CA VAL A 29 12.35 1.34 -20.28
C VAL A 29 11.18 0.50 -19.75
N ASN A 30 9.94 0.92 -19.98
CA ASN A 30 8.75 0.18 -19.58
C ASN A 30 8.71 -1.22 -20.22
N GLN A 31 9.05 -1.35 -21.51
CA GLN A 31 9.09 -2.65 -22.19
C GLN A 31 10.14 -3.58 -21.56
N VAL A 32 11.37 -3.09 -21.33
CA VAL A 32 12.44 -3.88 -20.70
C VAL A 32 12.03 -4.35 -19.30
N PHE A 33 11.39 -3.48 -18.51
CA PHE A 33 10.87 -3.87 -17.20
C PHE A 33 9.75 -4.91 -17.31
N ALA A 34 8.81 -4.76 -18.24
CA ALA A 34 7.75 -5.73 -18.46
C ALA A 34 8.31 -7.10 -18.87
N ASP A 35 9.30 -7.14 -19.75
CA ASP A 35 9.94 -8.37 -20.20
C ASP A 35 10.70 -9.10 -19.06
N ILE A 36 11.35 -8.34 -18.18
CA ILE A 36 12.08 -8.90 -17.02
C ILE A 36 11.10 -9.34 -15.91
N THR A 37 10.09 -8.54 -15.61
CA THR A 37 9.20 -8.78 -14.48
C THR A 37 8.02 -9.70 -14.82
N GLY A 38 7.61 -9.75 -16.09
CA GLY A 38 6.45 -10.51 -16.57
C GLY A 38 6.43 -11.97 -16.12
N PRO A 39 7.52 -12.75 -16.29
CA PRO A 39 7.60 -14.14 -15.83
C PRO A 39 7.40 -14.29 -14.32
N PHE A 40 7.97 -13.37 -13.52
CA PHE A 40 7.82 -13.37 -12.07
C PHE A 40 6.38 -13.02 -11.65
N VAL A 41 5.78 -12.01 -12.27
CA VAL A 41 4.38 -11.64 -12.04
C VAL A 41 3.47 -12.82 -12.39
N SER A 42 3.69 -13.48 -13.53
CA SER A 42 2.91 -14.64 -13.94
C SER A 42 3.04 -15.82 -12.98
N LEU A 43 4.22 -16.05 -12.40
CA LEU A 43 4.46 -17.08 -11.39
C LEU A 43 3.75 -16.75 -10.07
N ILE A 44 3.93 -15.53 -9.56
CA ILE A 44 3.37 -15.09 -8.27
C ILE A 44 1.84 -15.08 -8.32
N PHE A 45 1.26 -14.61 -9.42
CA PHE A 45 -0.19 -14.56 -9.60
C PHE A 45 -0.75 -15.75 -10.39
N ALA A 46 0.02 -16.84 -10.53
CA ALA A 46 -0.47 -18.05 -11.17
C ALA A 46 -1.75 -18.55 -10.49
N PRO A 47 -2.80 -18.88 -11.24
CA PRO A 47 -4.02 -19.42 -10.68
C PRO A 47 -3.80 -20.84 -10.14
N ILE A 48 -4.47 -21.16 -9.06
CA ILE A 48 -4.52 -22.55 -8.55
C ILE A 48 -5.20 -23.42 -9.63
N PRO A 49 -4.63 -24.58 -9.98
CA PRO A 49 -5.21 -25.46 -10.99
C PRO A 49 -6.70 -25.69 -10.80
N GLY A 50 -7.48 -25.46 -11.85
CA GLY A 50 -8.96 -25.59 -11.83
C GLY A 50 -9.71 -24.38 -11.26
N THR A 51 -9.02 -23.30 -10.94
CA THR A 51 -9.63 -22.05 -10.44
C THR A 51 -9.04 -20.82 -11.15
N SER A 52 -9.70 -19.66 -11.02
CA SER A 52 -9.13 -18.36 -11.39
C SER A 52 -8.38 -17.67 -10.24
N PHE A 53 -8.25 -18.32 -9.08
CA PHE A 53 -7.76 -17.73 -7.84
C PHE A 53 -6.22 -17.78 -7.77
N PRO A 54 -5.51 -16.65 -7.70
CA PRO A 54 -4.05 -16.65 -7.56
C PRO A 54 -3.61 -17.32 -6.25
N TRP A 55 -2.64 -18.24 -6.32
CA TRP A 55 -2.17 -18.99 -5.16
C TRP A 55 -1.64 -18.08 -4.04
N ILE A 56 -0.98 -16.97 -4.38
CA ILE A 56 -0.44 -16.05 -3.38
C ILE A 56 -1.54 -15.36 -2.59
N VAL A 57 -2.64 -14.98 -3.25
CA VAL A 57 -3.79 -14.35 -2.58
C VAL A 57 -4.42 -15.35 -1.61
N MET A 58 -4.61 -16.60 -2.04
CA MET A 58 -5.13 -17.65 -1.16
C MET A 58 -4.23 -17.90 0.05
N TRP A 59 -2.91 -17.93 -0.16
CA TRP A 59 -1.93 -18.06 0.91
C TRP A 59 -2.09 -16.98 1.97
N LEU A 60 -2.15 -15.71 1.55
CA LEU A 60 -2.33 -14.58 2.46
C LEU A 60 -3.64 -14.64 3.24
N VAL A 61 -4.74 -15.00 2.57
CA VAL A 61 -6.07 -15.12 3.21
C VAL A 61 -6.08 -16.25 4.24
N ILE A 62 -5.56 -17.42 3.89
CA ILE A 62 -5.49 -18.58 4.79
C ILE A 62 -4.63 -18.24 6.00
N ALA A 63 -3.44 -17.68 5.81
CA ALA A 63 -2.54 -17.31 6.89
C ALA A 63 -3.19 -16.29 7.84
N ALA A 64 -3.79 -15.22 7.30
CA ALA A 64 -4.46 -14.19 8.10
C ALA A 64 -5.66 -14.75 8.87
N THR A 65 -6.41 -15.69 8.27
CA THR A 65 -7.53 -16.37 8.92
C THR A 65 -7.04 -17.27 10.06
N ILE A 66 -5.99 -18.07 9.81
CA ILE A 66 -5.38 -18.92 10.85
C ILE A 66 -4.90 -18.07 12.02
N PHE A 67 -4.16 -16.99 11.78
CA PHE A 67 -3.69 -16.11 12.85
C PHE A 67 -4.84 -15.46 13.62
N THR A 68 -5.88 -14.99 12.92
CA THR A 68 -7.06 -14.41 13.56
C THR A 68 -7.73 -15.41 14.52
N LEU A 69 -7.92 -16.65 14.08
CA LEU A 69 -8.54 -17.71 14.88
C LEU A 69 -7.62 -18.19 16.01
N TYR A 70 -6.33 -18.40 15.71
CA TYR A 70 -5.34 -18.88 16.67
C TYR A 70 -5.15 -17.90 17.84
N PHE A 71 -5.09 -16.61 17.58
CA PHE A 71 -4.99 -15.57 18.61
C PHE A 71 -6.36 -15.15 19.16
N GLY A 72 -7.44 -15.81 18.75
CA GLY A 72 -8.79 -15.60 19.25
C GLY A 72 -9.26 -14.15 19.06
N PHE A 73 -9.12 -13.61 17.84
CA PHE A 73 -9.51 -12.24 17.46
C PHE A 73 -8.73 -11.17 18.25
N VAL A 74 -7.41 -11.27 18.26
CA VAL A 74 -6.48 -10.34 18.93
C VAL A 74 -6.76 -8.88 18.59
N GLN A 75 -7.10 -8.58 17.35
CA GLN A 75 -7.42 -7.26 16.85
C GLN A 75 -8.63 -6.60 17.53
N ILE A 76 -9.57 -7.38 18.04
CA ILE A 76 -10.73 -6.87 18.79
C ILE A 76 -10.39 -6.77 20.28
N LYS A 77 -9.80 -7.82 20.84
CA LYS A 77 -9.54 -7.92 22.27
C LYS A 77 -8.55 -6.87 22.79
N PHE A 78 -7.52 -6.57 21.99
CA PHE A 78 -6.42 -5.71 22.43
C PHE A 78 -6.38 -4.35 21.73
N PHE A 79 -7.44 -3.96 21.03
CA PHE A 79 -7.53 -2.66 20.35
C PHE A 79 -7.27 -1.47 21.27
N LYS A 80 -7.91 -1.45 22.45
CA LYS A 80 -7.71 -0.38 23.44
C LYS A 80 -6.26 -0.34 23.94
N HIS A 81 -5.67 -1.52 24.17
CA HIS A 81 -4.30 -1.64 24.61
C HIS A 81 -3.30 -1.13 23.56
N ALA A 82 -3.55 -1.43 22.29
CA ALA A 82 -2.76 -0.88 21.18
C ALA A 82 -2.72 0.65 21.19
N ILE A 83 -3.86 1.31 21.41
CA ILE A 83 -3.92 2.77 21.53
C ILE A 83 -3.13 3.28 22.73
N GLN A 84 -3.18 2.59 23.89
CA GLN A 84 -2.41 2.97 25.07
C GLN A 84 -0.90 2.87 24.83
N LEU A 85 -0.43 1.83 24.14
CA LEU A 85 0.98 1.68 23.76
C LEU A 85 1.45 2.82 22.85
N VAL A 86 0.65 3.16 21.83
CA VAL A 86 0.96 4.29 20.94
C VAL A 86 1.02 5.63 21.67
N LYS A 87 0.19 5.82 22.71
CA LYS A 87 0.23 7.01 23.57
C LYS A 87 1.46 7.07 24.46
N GLY A 88 2.20 5.97 24.61
CA GLY A 88 3.39 5.89 25.45
C GLY A 88 3.14 5.50 26.91
N ASP A 89 1.93 5.02 27.27
CA ASP A 89 1.56 4.68 28.65
C ASP A 89 2.49 3.61 29.27
N TYR A 90 3.18 2.81 28.41
CA TYR A 90 4.09 1.72 28.84
C TYR A 90 5.52 1.90 28.33
N SER A 91 5.89 3.09 27.86
CA SER A 91 7.21 3.32 27.27
C SER A 91 8.28 3.54 28.33
N ASP A 92 9.41 2.83 28.22
CA ASP A 92 10.62 3.09 28.99
C ASP A 92 11.73 3.63 28.06
N PRO A 93 12.23 4.86 28.28
CA PRO A 93 13.30 5.43 27.46
C PRO A 93 14.62 4.65 27.49
N LYS A 94 14.80 3.77 28.49
CA LYS A 94 16.01 2.95 28.68
C LYS A 94 15.98 1.65 27.88
N ASP A 95 14.82 1.27 27.33
CA ASP A 95 14.71 0.06 26.54
C ASP A 95 15.51 0.18 25.22
N ALA A 96 16.05 -0.95 24.75
CA ALA A 96 16.77 -1.02 23.48
C ALA A 96 15.85 -0.64 22.30
N GLY A 97 16.41 0.05 21.34
CA GLY A 97 15.70 0.55 20.15
C GLY A 97 15.97 2.02 19.87
N GLU A 98 15.47 2.51 18.77
CA GLU A 98 15.82 3.84 18.24
C GLU A 98 14.66 4.82 18.24
N VAL A 99 13.41 4.33 18.14
CA VAL A 99 12.19 5.13 17.96
C VAL A 99 11.10 4.75 18.98
N SER A 100 10.14 5.64 19.23
CA SER A 100 8.97 5.33 20.06
C SER A 100 7.95 4.46 19.32
N HIS A 101 6.97 3.87 20.04
CA HIS A 101 5.84 3.15 19.46
C HIS A 101 5.07 3.98 18.43
N PHE A 102 4.80 5.25 18.73
CA PHE A 102 4.14 6.16 17.79
C PHE A 102 4.98 6.41 16.53
N GLN A 103 6.29 6.61 16.69
CA GLN A 103 7.21 6.81 15.56
C GLN A 103 7.35 5.55 14.69
N ALA A 104 7.41 4.36 15.31
CA ALA A 104 7.44 3.09 14.58
C ALA A 104 6.13 2.91 13.77
N LEU A 105 4.97 3.12 14.40
CA LEU A 105 3.67 3.08 13.74
C LEU A 105 3.57 4.12 12.62
N ALA A 106 3.99 5.37 12.86
CA ALA A 106 3.95 6.42 11.84
C ALA A 106 4.87 6.09 10.65
N THR A 107 6.05 5.51 10.90
CA THR A 107 6.96 5.08 9.85
C THR A 107 6.36 3.93 9.04
N ALA A 108 5.76 2.94 9.68
CA ALA A 108 5.09 1.83 8.99
C ALA A 108 3.86 2.31 8.22
N LEU A 109 2.99 3.14 8.83
CA LEU A 109 1.88 3.78 8.14
C LEU A 109 2.32 4.66 6.96
N SER A 110 3.47 5.29 7.05
CA SER A 110 4.05 6.04 5.93
C SER A 110 4.37 5.15 4.73
N GLY A 111 4.79 3.91 4.98
CA GLY A 111 5.02 2.91 3.92
C GLY A 111 3.71 2.42 3.30
N THR A 112 2.68 2.20 4.10
CA THR A 112 1.40 1.61 3.70
C THR A 112 0.38 2.65 3.23
N VAL A 113 0.18 3.74 3.98
CA VAL A 113 -0.72 4.85 3.62
C VAL A 113 -0.07 5.71 2.52
N GLY A 114 -0.24 5.26 1.29
CA GLY A 114 0.36 5.83 0.10
C GLY A 114 -0.63 5.93 -1.05
N LEU A 115 -0.12 5.89 -2.27
CA LEU A 115 -1.00 5.89 -3.45
C LEU A 115 -1.76 4.57 -3.64
N GLY A 116 -1.46 3.55 -2.84
CA GLY A 116 -2.30 2.35 -2.68
C GLY A 116 -3.73 2.70 -2.25
N ASN A 117 -3.89 3.63 -1.32
CA ASN A 117 -5.19 4.07 -0.78
C ASN A 117 -5.97 4.98 -1.75
N ILE A 118 -5.29 5.61 -2.69
CA ILE A 118 -5.87 6.56 -3.65
C ILE A 118 -6.04 5.88 -5.01
N ALA A 119 -4.92 5.67 -5.72
CA ALA A 119 -4.91 5.05 -7.05
C ALA A 119 -5.19 3.55 -6.99
N GLY A 120 -4.68 2.83 -5.99
CA GLY A 120 -4.89 1.40 -5.83
C GLY A 120 -6.35 1.04 -5.58
N VAL A 121 -7.08 1.83 -4.79
CA VAL A 121 -8.53 1.67 -4.56
C VAL A 121 -9.31 1.94 -5.84
N ALA A 122 -8.94 2.99 -6.59
CA ALA A 122 -9.57 3.28 -7.88
C ALA A 122 -9.41 2.11 -8.86
N VAL A 123 -8.23 1.47 -8.89
CA VAL A 123 -8.00 0.25 -9.69
C VAL A 123 -8.82 -0.92 -9.15
N ALA A 124 -8.95 -1.09 -7.82
CA ALA A 124 -9.78 -2.14 -7.23
C ALA A 124 -11.24 -2.02 -7.65
N VAL A 125 -11.79 -0.80 -7.52
CA VAL A 125 -13.18 -0.51 -7.87
C VAL A 125 -13.38 -0.54 -9.39
N GLY A 126 -12.43 -0.03 -10.17
CA GLY A 126 -12.50 -0.03 -11.64
C GLY A 126 -12.46 -1.44 -12.26
N ILE A 127 -11.73 -2.39 -11.67
CA ILE A 127 -11.65 -3.76 -12.19
C ILE A 127 -12.63 -4.69 -11.47
N GLY A 128 -12.70 -4.59 -10.15
CA GLY A 128 -13.48 -5.49 -9.30
C GLY A 128 -14.85 -4.95 -8.90
N GLY A 129 -15.23 -3.76 -9.39
CA GLY A 129 -16.44 -3.07 -8.99
C GLY A 129 -16.42 -2.60 -7.53
N PRO A 130 -17.47 -1.89 -7.10
CA PRO A 130 -17.62 -1.50 -5.68
C PRO A 130 -17.54 -2.68 -4.73
N GLY A 131 -17.94 -3.89 -5.16
CA GLY A 131 -17.86 -5.13 -4.38
C GLY A 131 -16.44 -5.50 -3.92
N ALA A 132 -15.41 -5.10 -4.64
CA ALA A 132 -14.02 -5.29 -4.22
C ALA A 132 -13.73 -4.62 -2.87
N THR A 133 -14.42 -3.52 -2.54
CA THR A 133 -14.27 -2.81 -1.27
C THR A 133 -14.65 -3.67 -0.07
N PHE A 134 -15.72 -4.46 -0.17
CA PHE A 134 -16.10 -5.41 0.89
C PHE A 134 -14.96 -6.38 1.20
N TRP A 135 -14.37 -6.95 0.16
CA TRP A 135 -13.26 -7.89 0.29
C TRP A 135 -11.97 -7.23 0.76
N MET A 136 -11.74 -5.96 0.40
CA MET A 136 -10.64 -5.16 0.97
C MET A 136 -10.80 -4.95 2.47
N ILE A 137 -12.01 -4.59 2.93
CA ILE A 137 -12.30 -4.41 4.36
C ILE A 137 -12.05 -5.71 5.12
N LEU A 138 -12.57 -6.84 4.61
CA LEU A 138 -12.36 -8.14 5.23
C LEU A 138 -10.88 -8.52 5.27
N ALA A 139 -10.15 -8.31 4.17
CA ALA A 139 -8.70 -8.54 4.12
C ALA A 139 -7.94 -7.65 5.12
N GLY A 140 -8.34 -6.39 5.29
CA GLY A 140 -7.77 -5.49 6.29
C GLY A 140 -7.97 -6.00 7.71
N LEU A 141 -9.21 -6.40 8.05
CA LEU A 141 -9.54 -6.93 9.38
C LEU A 141 -8.79 -8.21 9.71
N LEU A 142 -8.69 -9.15 8.75
CA LEU A 142 -7.91 -10.37 8.92
C LEU A 142 -6.40 -10.06 8.94
N GLY A 143 -5.94 -9.14 8.12
CA GLY A 143 -4.55 -8.70 8.00
C GLY A 143 -3.97 -8.12 9.29
N MET A 144 -4.82 -7.54 10.16
CA MET A 144 -4.40 -7.08 11.49
C MET A 144 -3.68 -8.17 12.29
N ALA A 145 -4.18 -9.42 12.27
CA ALA A 145 -3.54 -10.54 12.97
C ALA A 145 -2.22 -10.98 12.32
N SER A 146 -2.09 -10.83 10.99
CA SER A 146 -0.81 -11.05 10.30
C SER A 146 0.23 -10.01 10.71
N LYS A 147 -0.13 -8.73 10.73
CA LYS A 147 0.74 -7.62 11.20
C LYS A 147 1.19 -7.84 12.64
N PHE A 148 0.25 -8.20 13.53
CA PHE A 148 0.58 -8.57 14.91
C PHE A 148 1.69 -9.62 14.97
N THR A 149 1.58 -10.67 14.17
CA THR A 149 2.55 -11.78 14.15
C THR A 149 3.90 -11.31 13.62
N GLU A 150 3.93 -10.68 12.45
CA GLU A 150 5.19 -10.25 11.81
C GLU A 150 5.95 -9.21 12.64
N CYS A 151 5.28 -8.23 13.22
CA CYS A 151 5.95 -7.19 14.01
C CYS A 151 6.39 -7.70 15.39
N THR A 152 5.63 -8.60 16.02
CA THR A 152 6.10 -9.32 17.22
C THR A 152 7.38 -10.10 16.93
N LEU A 153 7.42 -10.85 15.84
CA LEU A 153 8.61 -11.63 15.44
C LEU A 153 9.76 -10.71 15.02
N GLY A 154 9.46 -9.57 14.37
CA GLY A 154 10.45 -8.56 13.98
C GLY A 154 11.25 -8.05 15.18
N VAL A 155 10.58 -7.73 16.29
CA VAL A 155 11.23 -7.31 17.54
C VAL A 155 11.86 -8.49 18.27
N LYS A 156 11.20 -9.66 18.37
CA LYS A 156 11.70 -10.84 19.08
C LYS A 156 13.07 -11.30 18.55
N TYR A 157 13.28 -11.29 17.26
CA TYR A 157 14.48 -11.83 16.61
C TYR A 157 15.45 -10.75 16.11
N ARG A 158 15.23 -9.47 16.42
CA ARG A 158 16.14 -8.39 16.04
C ARG A 158 17.55 -8.58 16.64
N ASN A 159 18.52 -7.97 16.01
CA ASN A 159 19.84 -7.75 16.61
C ASN A 159 19.82 -6.44 17.39
N GLU A 160 20.45 -6.43 18.55
CA GLU A 160 20.72 -5.23 19.33
C GLU A 160 22.23 -5.03 19.38
N TYR A 161 22.69 -3.83 19.03
CA TYR A 161 24.11 -3.51 18.93
C TYR A 161 24.55 -2.65 20.12
N PRO A 162 25.88 -2.66 20.45
CA PRO A 162 26.42 -1.93 21.62
C PRO A 162 26.22 -0.41 21.53
N ASP A 163 26.05 0.15 20.34
CA ASP A 163 25.80 1.56 20.08
C ASP A 163 24.31 1.96 20.28
N GLY A 164 23.45 0.99 20.63
CA GLY A 164 22.02 1.16 20.83
C GLY A 164 21.19 1.08 19.56
N THR A 165 21.80 0.86 18.40
CA THR A 165 21.08 0.59 17.14
C THR A 165 20.53 -0.83 17.13
N VAL A 166 19.49 -1.06 16.32
CA VAL A 166 18.87 -2.37 16.18
C VAL A 166 18.63 -2.71 14.71
N SER A 167 18.57 -4.00 14.39
CA SER A 167 18.21 -4.49 13.05
C SER A 167 17.30 -5.69 13.16
N GLY A 168 16.12 -5.61 12.58
CA GLY A 168 15.13 -6.67 12.60
C GLY A 168 14.36 -6.79 11.30
N GLY A 169 13.32 -7.63 11.32
CA GLY A 169 12.49 -7.91 10.16
C GLY A 169 12.54 -9.36 9.72
N PRO A 170 11.87 -9.73 8.60
CA PRO A 170 11.74 -11.11 8.16
C PRO A 170 13.06 -11.84 7.92
N MET A 171 14.08 -11.16 7.38
CA MET A 171 15.38 -11.76 7.14
C MET A 171 16.02 -12.29 8.45
N TYR A 172 15.71 -11.66 9.59
CA TYR A 172 16.19 -12.08 10.91
C TYR A 172 15.31 -13.15 11.53
N TYR A 173 13.98 -12.97 11.56
CA TYR A 173 13.13 -13.98 12.21
C TYR A 173 13.01 -15.26 11.38
N ILE A 174 13.11 -15.23 10.05
CA ILE A 174 13.16 -16.44 9.23
C ILE A 174 14.44 -17.20 9.51
N SER A 175 15.61 -16.54 9.48
CA SER A 175 16.89 -17.23 9.68
C SER A 175 17.05 -17.75 11.10
N LYS A 176 16.74 -16.95 12.13
CA LYS A 176 16.91 -17.33 13.53
C LYS A 176 15.78 -18.23 14.03
N GLY A 177 14.52 -17.93 13.66
CA GLY A 177 13.37 -18.72 14.09
C GLY A 177 13.39 -20.14 13.52
N PHE A 178 13.74 -20.32 12.23
CA PHE A 178 13.91 -21.66 11.66
C PHE A 178 15.00 -22.47 12.37
N LYS A 179 16.11 -21.80 12.73
CA LYS A 179 17.17 -22.43 13.50
C LYS A 179 16.69 -22.84 14.90
N GLU A 180 15.90 -21.98 15.57
CA GLU A 180 15.35 -22.26 16.90
C GLU A 180 14.44 -23.49 16.93
N VAL A 181 13.59 -23.63 15.88
CA VAL A 181 12.67 -24.78 15.76
C VAL A 181 13.27 -25.97 15.01
N GLY A 182 14.57 -25.94 14.67
CA GLY A 182 15.27 -27.05 14.01
C GLY A 182 14.88 -27.27 12.54
N VAL A 183 14.25 -26.29 11.86
CA VAL A 183 13.87 -26.38 10.45
C VAL A 183 15.03 -25.89 9.56
N PRO A 184 15.53 -26.71 8.60
CA PRO A 184 16.59 -26.30 7.71
C PRO A 184 16.12 -25.29 6.65
N GLY A 185 17.06 -24.57 6.04
CA GLY A 185 16.79 -23.67 4.89
C GLY A 185 16.41 -22.24 5.26
N GLY A 186 16.28 -21.90 6.55
CA GLY A 186 15.89 -20.55 6.98
C GLY A 186 16.81 -19.43 6.45
N GLY A 187 18.13 -19.68 6.37
CA GLY A 187 19.08 -18.71 5.80
C GLY A 187 18.85 -18.43 4.31
N ALA A 188 18.63 -19.46 3.50
CA ALA A 188 18.34 -19.30 2.08
C ALA A 188 17.00 -18.55 1.84
N LEU A 189 15.97 -18.88 2.62
CA LEU A 189 14.67 -18.22 2.55
C LEU A 189 14.78 -16.76 3.00
N ALA A 190 15.59 -16.42 4.00
CA ALA A 190 15.85 -15.07 4.43
C ALA A 190 16.53 -14.23 3.33
N ILE A 191 17.49 -14.79 2.61
CA ILE A 191 18.12 -14.13 1.46
C ILE A 191 17.11 -13.92 0.33
N LEU A 192 16.30 -14.93 0.01
CA LEU A 192 15.25 -14.81 -1.00
C LEU A 192 14.24 -13.71 -0.65
N PHE A 193 13.81 -13.67 0.62
CA PHE A 193 12.96 -12.58 1.13
C PHE A 193 13.62 -11.21 0.91
N SER A 194 14.90 -11.07 1.29
CA SER A 194 15.62 -9.79 1.16
C SER A 194 15.66 -9.30 -0.29
N VAL A 195 15.93 -10.21 -1.24
CA VAL A 195 15.92 -9.87 -2.67
C VAL A 195 14.53 -9.41 -3.13
N PHE A 196 13.48 -10.13 -2.75
CA PHE A 196 12.11 -9.74 -3.11
C PHE A 196 11.67 -8.44 -2.44
N CYS A 197 12.10 -8.19 -1.20
CA CYS A 197 11.83 -6.94 -0.49
C CYS A 197 12.48 -5.74 -1.20
N ILE A 198 13.72 -5.87 -1.65
CA ILE A 198 14.41 -4.84 -2.45
C ILE A 198 13.66 -4.56 -3.76
N LEU A 199 13.23 -5.62 -4.48
CA LEU A 199 12.48 -5.47 -5.72
C LEU A 199 11.10 -4.84 -5.47
N GLY A 200 10.43 -5.21 -4.36
CA GLY A 200 9.19 -4.59 -3.91
C GLY A 200 9.34 -3.11 -3.57
N ALA A 201 10.44 -2.76 -2.88
CA ALA A 201 10.76 -1.37 -2.55
C ALA A 201 10.98 -0.53 -3.82
N LEU A 202 11.73 -1.05 -4.80
CA LEU A 202 11.93 -0.36 -6.08
C LEU A 202 10.62 -0.19 -6.85
N GLY A 203 9.82 -1.24 -7.00
CA GLY A 203 8.58 -1.23 -7.78
C GLY A 203 7.43 -0.51 -7.08
N GLY A 204 6.88 -1.12 -6.03
CA GLY A 204 5.70 -0.64 -5.32
C GLY A 204 5.98 0.57 -4.43
N GLY A 205 7.10 0.53 -3.71
CA GLY A 205 7.49 1.56 -2.75
C GLY A 205 7.99 2.86 -3.38
N ASN A 206 8.59 2.82 -4.57
CA ASN A 206 9.18 4.00 -5.20
C ASN A 206 8.59 4.28 -6.59
N MET A 207 8.74 3.37 -7.57
CA MET A 207 8.35 3.64 -8.96
C MET A 207 6.85 3.92 -9.11
N PHE A 208 6.00 3.11 -8.49
CA PHE A 208 4.55 3.31 -8.52
C PHE A 208 4.13 4.65 -7.90
N GLN A 209 4.75 5.03 -6.79
CA GLN A 209 4.47 6.29 -6.11
C GLN A 209 4.82 7.50 -7.00
N ALA A 210 6.04 7.50 -7.54
CA ALA A 210 6.50 8.56 -8.44
C ALA A 210 5.64 8.65 -9.71
N ASN A 211 5.26 7.51 -10.31
CA ASN A 211 4.43 7.46 -11.50
C ASN A 211 3.03 8.06 -11.27
N GLN A 212 2.35 7.64 -10.20
CA GLN A 212 1.01 8.14 -9.91
C GLN A 212 1.02 9.61 -9.45
N ALA A 213 2.08 10.05 -8.75
CA ALA A 213 2.25 11.46 -8.40
C ALA A 213 2.48 12.32 -9.67
N HIS A 214 3.29 11.84 -10.59
CA HIS A 214 3.48 12.49 -11.90
C HIS A 214 2.16 12.60 -12.66
N ALA A 215 1.39 11.51 -12.75
CA ALA A 215 0.10 11.48 -13.42
C ALA A 215 -0.90 12.49 -12.83
N GLN A 216 -0.94 12.65 -11.51
CA GLN A 216 -1.80 13.64 -10.86
C GLN A 216 -1.34 15.07 -11.14
N ILE A 217 -0.03 15.34 -11.09
CA ILE A 217 0.52 16.67 -11.32
C ILE A 217 0.33 17.08 -12.77
N SER A 218 0.67 16.21 -13.75
CA SER A 218 0.52 16.49 -15.17
C SER A 218 -0.94 16.70 -15.57
N GLY A 219 -1.88 16.02 -14.92
CA GLY A 219 -3.32 16.29 -15.09
C GLY A 219 -3.75 17.71 -14.69
N ILE A 220 -2.94 18.43 -13.92
CA ILE A 220 -3.24 19.81 -13.48
C ILE A 220 -2.44 20.86 -14.25
N VAL A 221 -1.13 20.64 -14.41
CA VAL A 221 -0.21 21.63 -14.99
C VAL A 221 0.03 21.42 -16.48
N GLY A 222 -0.48 20.32 -17.06
CA GLY A 222 -0.20 19.89 -18.42
C GLY A 222 0.99 18.92 -18.50
N ASP A 223 1.17 18.31 -19.67
CA ASP A 223 2.20 17.30 -19.87
C ASP A 223 3.62 17.88 -19.79
N TYR A 224 4.46 17.18 -19.05
CA TYR A 224 5.90 17.45 -18.92
C TYR A 224 6.65 16.12 -18.71
N PRO A 225 7.98 16.08 -18.99
CA PRO A 225 8.76 14.85 -18.86
C PRO A 225 8.76 14.29 -17.44
N GLY A 226 8.39 13.00 -17.28
CA GLY A 226 8.23 12.32 -15.98
C GLY A 226 9.52 12.28 -15.15
N TRP A 227 10.70 12.29 -15.80
CA TRP A 227 11.97 12.32 -15.11
C TRP A 227 12.16 13.56 -14.20
N ILE A 228 11.50 14.71 -14.51
CA ILE A 228 11.55 15.92 -13.67
C ILE A 228 10.96 15.61 -12.30
N THR A 229 9.77 15.01 -12.25
CA THR A 229 9.15 14.52 -11.01
C THR A 229 10.06 13.55 -10.29
N GLY A 230 10.66 12.60 -11.02
CA GLY A 230 11.57 11.60 -10.46
C GLY A 230 12.81 12.23 -9.79
N VAL A 231 13.44 13.20 -10.41
CA VAL A 231 14.62 13.90 -9.85
C VAL A 231 14.24 14.71 -8.61
N ILE A 232 13.10 15.40 -8.62
CA ILE A 232 12.63 16.16 -7.46
C ILE A 232 12.37 15.21 -6.28
N PHE A 233 11.64 14.12 -6.49
CA PHE A 233 11.41 13.12 -5.43
C PHE A 233 12.73 12.50 -4.94
N ALA A 234 13.62 12.11 -5.84
CA ALA A 234 14.93 11.55 -5.47
C ALA A 234 15.71 12.49 -4.56
N GLY A 235 15.74 13.79 -4.87
CA GLY A 235 16.43 14.79 -4.04
C GLY A 235 15.81 14.95 -2.65
N VAL A 236 14.48 15.05 -2.56
CA VAL A 236 13.77 15.24 -1.28
C VAL A 236 13.84 13.97 -0.44
N VAL A 237 13.66 12.79 -1.04
CA VAL A 237 13.80 11.49 -0.36
C VAL A 237 15.22 11.30 0.16
N PHE A 238 16.23 11.56 -0.67
CA PHE A 238 17.64 11.46 -0.28
C PHE A 238 17.96 12.32 0.94
N ALA A 239 17.46 13.55 0.99
CA ALA A 239 17.70 14.46 2.13
C ALA A 239 17.20 13.89 3.47
N VAL A 240 16.18 13.04 3.45
CA VAL A 240 15.62 12.42 4.66
C VAL A 240 16.31 11.10 4.99
N ILE A 241 16.53 10.22 4.00
CA ILE A 241 17.02 8.86 4.25
C ILE A 241 18.48 8.80 4.71
N VAL A 242 19.29 9.82 4.37
CA VAL A 242 20.70 9.91 4.84
C VAL A 242 20.81 9.91 6.36
N GLY A 243 19.80 10.40 7.07
CA GLY A 243 19.76 10.39 8.54
C GLY A 243 19.28 9.08 9.18
N GLY A 244 19.01 8.04 8.37
CA GLY A 244 18.54 6.73 8.84
C GLY A 244 17.15 6.77 9.47
N ILE A 245 16.80 5.72 10.24
CA ILE A 245 15.46 5.52 10.81
C ILE A 245 15.01 6.69 11.71
N LYS A 246 15.92 7.31 12.44
CA LYS A 246 15.59 8.45 13.32
C LYS A 246 15.13 9.67 12.53
N SER A 247 15.78 9.95 11.39
CA SER A 247 15.39 11.04 10.49
C SER A 247 14.04 10.73 9.82
N ILE A 248 13.89 9.53 9.30
CA ILE A 248 12.64 9.06 8.69
C ILE A 248 11.49 9.18 9.71
N ALA A 249 11.66 8.63 10.91
CA ALA A 249 10.65 8.65 11.96
C ALA A 249 10.25 10.08 12.37
N SER A 250 11.21 11.01 12.44
CA SER A 250 10.94 12.41 12.80
C SER A 250 10.16 13.17 11.71
N VAL A 251 10.26 12.75 10.46
CA VAL A 251 9.47 13.29 9.35
C VAL A 251 8.10 12.65 9.31
N THR A 252 8.04 11.32 9.40
CA THR A 252 6.78 10.55 9.26
C THR A 252 5.81 10.80 10.40
N GLU A 253 6.31 10.98 11.65
CA GLU A 253 5.46 11.31 12.80
C GLU A 253 4.64 12.61 12.63
N LYS A 254 5.09 13.51 11.76
CA LYS A 254 4.42 14.78 11.43
C LYS A 254 3.61 14.70 10.15
N VAL A 255 4.22 14.13 9.11
CA VAL A 255 3.62 14.08 7.76
C VAL A 255 2.42 13.13 7.73
N VAL A 256 2.52 11.94 8.34
CA VAL A 256 1.48 10.92 8.26
C VAL A 256 0.17 11.35 8.92
N PRO A 257 0.15 11.87 10.15
CA PRO A 257 -1.10 12.37 10.73
C PRO A 257 -1.68 13.54 9.93
N PHE A 258 -0.84 14.46 9.47
CA PHE A 258 -1.29 15.62 8.68
C PHE A 258 -1.96 15.19 7.37
N MET A 259 -1.28 14.34 6.57
CA MET A 259 -1.81 13.89 5.28
C MET A 259 -3.08 13.03 5.46
N GLY A 260 -3.08 12.14 6.47
CA GLY A 260 -4.22 11.29 6.77
C GLY A 260 -5.45 12.10 7.19
N ILE A 261 -5.29 13.05 8.11
CA ILE A 261 -6.40 13.93 8.56
C ILE A 261 -6.92 14.77 7.39
N MET A 262 -6.03 15.36 6.59
CA MET A 262 -6.42 16.17 5.42
C MET A 262 -7.24 15.34 4.43
N TYR A 263 -6.80 14.13 4.10
CA TYR A 263 -7.49 13.25 3.17
C TYR A 263 -8.84 12.76 3.71
N VAL A 264 -8.85 12.31 4.96
CA VAL A 264 -10.08 11.85 5.64
C VAL A 264 -11.10 13.00 5.77
N ALA A 265 -10.66 14.20 6.15
CA ALA A 265 -11.54 15.36 6.23
C ALA A 265 -12.18 15.70 4.88
N ALA A 266 -11.40 15.66 3.81
CA ALA A 266 -11.90 15.89 2.47
C ALA A 266 -12.93 14.84 2.02
N ALA A 267 -12.62 13.57 2.24
CA ALA A 267 -13.55 12.48 1.94
C ALA A 267 -14.84 12.61 2.76
N LEU A 268 -14.72 12.92 4.05
CA LEU A 268 -15.90 13.16 4.91
C LEU A 268 -16.77 14.30 4.42
N ILE A 269 -16.19 15.42 3.98
CA ILE A 269 -16.97 16.54 3.42
C ILE A 269 -17.80 16.05 2.23
N ILE A 270 -17.19 15.32 1.29
CA ILE A 270 -17.90 14.79 0.12
C ILE A 270 -19.00 13.81 0.53
N LEU A 271 -18.73 12.91 1.48
CA LEU A 271 -19.71 11.97 1.98
C LEU A 271 -20.87 12.67 2.70
N ILE A 272 -20.60 13.69 3.50
CA ILE A 272 -21.63 14.47 4.20
C ILE A 272 -22.51 15.22 3.19
N VAL A 273 -21.92 15.84 2.18
CA VAL A 273 -22.69 16.57 1.13
C VAL A 273 -23.56 15.60 0.32
N ASN A 274 -23.16 14.35 0.17
CA ASN A 274 -23.88 13.29 -0.55
C ASN A 274 -24.43 12.21 0.39
N TYR A 275 -24.84 12.58 1.59
CA TYR A 275 -25.26 11.59 2.62
C TYR A 275 -26.43 10.70 2.17
N ASP A 276 -27.29 11.22 1.30
CA ASP A 276 -28.42 10.51 0.69
C ASP A 276 -27.99 9.32 -0.18
N LYS A 277 -26.78 9.36 -0.76
CA LYS A 277 -26.22 8.30 -1.60
C LYS A 277 -25.44 7.25 -0.81
N ILE A 278 -25.08 7.49 0.44
CA ILE A 278 -24.23 6.57 1.23
C ILE A 278 -24.88 5.19 1.38
N GLY A 279 -26.19 5.15 1.68
CA GLY A 279 -26.93 3.91 1.78
C GLY A 279 -26.94 3.12 0.47
N TRP A 280 -27.11 3.80 -0.65
CA TRP A 280 -27.03 3.21 -1.98
C TRP A 280 -25.60 2.66 -2.25
N ALA A 281 -24.55 3.42 -1.92
CA ALA A 281 -23.16 2.98 -2.13
C ALA A 281 -22.82 1.72 -1.35
N PHE A 282 -23.23 1.64 -0.08
CA PHE A 282 -23.10 0.39 0.68
C PHE A 282 -23.88 -0.76 0.04
N GLY A 283 -25.09 -0.49 -0.47
CA GLY A 283 -25.87 -1.47 -1.25
C GLY A 283 -25.08 -1.98 -2.46
N GLN A 284 -24.41 -1.10 -3.22
CA GLN A 284 -23.56 -1.49 -4.35
C GLN A 284 -22.34 -2.32 -3.90
N ILE A 285 -21.71 -1.95 -2.79
CA ILE A 285 -20.58 -2.70 -2.22
C ILE A 285 -21.01 -4.12 -1.82
N PHE A 286 -22.10 -4.26 -1.09
CA PHE A 286 -22.60 -5.57 -0.68
C PHE A 286 -23.11 -6.40 -1.86
N ALA A 287 -23.94 -5.83 -2.72
CA ALA A 287 -24.44 -6.52 -3.90
C ALA A 287 -23.30 -6.98 -4.81
N GLY A 288 -22.37 -6.07 -5.15
CA GLY A 288 -21.23 -6.38 -5.99
C GLY A 288 -20.28 -7.44 -5.40
N ALA A 289 -20.17 -7.50 -4.06
CA ALA A 289 -19.33 -8.48 -3.40
C ALA A 289 -19.85 -9.93 -3.54
N PHE A 290 -21.18 -10.13 -3.59
CA PHE A 290 -21.78 -11.47 -3.54
C PHE A 290 -22.52 -11.88 -4.81
N THR A 291 -23.00 -10.93 -5.61
CA THR A 291 -23.71 -11.24 -6.86
C THR A 291 -22.80 -11.14 -8.08
N GLY A 292 -21.70 -10.38 -7.97
CA GLY A 292 -20.76 -10.15 -9.07
C GLY A 292 -21.37 -9.39 -10.26
N LEU A 293 -22.46 -8.68 -10.03
CA LEU A 293 -23.14 -7.89 -11.05
C LEU A 293 -22.23 -6.74 -11.53
N GLY A 294 -21.96 -6.70 -12.82
CA GLY A 294 -21.21 -5.62 -13.44
C GLY A 294 -19.67 -5.71 -13.34
N VAL A 295 -19.12 -6.91 -13.06
CA VAL A 295 -17.66 -7.10 -12.94
C VAL A 295 -17.17 -8.25 -13.80
N ALA A 296 -16.07 -8.05 -14.52
CA ALA A 296 -15.36 -9.13 -15.18
C ALA A 296 -14.89 -10.17 -14.13
N GLY A 297 -15.33 -11.42 -14.27
CA GLY A 297 -15.05 -12.50 -13.32
C GLY A 297 -16.06 -12.62 -12.16
N GLY A 298 -17.11 -11.83 -12.11
CA GLY A 298 -18.19 -11.96 -11.12
C GLY A 298 -17.72 -11.78 -9.67
N MET A 299 -18.37 -12.45 -8.71
CA MET A 299 -18.01 -12.43 -7.29
C MET A 299 -16.53 -12.79 -7.05
N VAL A 300 -16.00 -13.77 -7.78
CA VAL A 300 -14.59 -14.19 -7.65
C VAL A 300 -13.65 -13.10 -8.11
N GLY A 301 -13.99 -12.38 -9.18
CA GLY A 301 -13.22 -11.22 -9.65
C GLY A 301 -13.15 -10.10 -8.61
N ALA A 302 -14.29 -9.74 -8.02
CA ALA A 302 -14.36 -8.75 -6.94
C ALA A 302 -13.52 -9.17 -5.73
N LEU A 303 -13.62 -10.43 -5.32
CA LEU A 303 -12.86 -11.00 -4.21
C LEU A 303 -11.34 -10.95 -4.49
N ILE A 304 -10.90 -11.42 -5.65
CA ILE A 304 -9.48 -11.42 -6.04
C ILE A 304 -8.93 -9.99 -6.04
N GLN A 305 -9.65 -9.04 -6.65
CA GLN A 305 -9.21 -7.65 -6.71
C GLN A 305 -9.19 -7.01 -5.32
N GLY A 306 -10.19 -7.26 -4.48
CA GLY A 306 -10.24 -6.76 -3.12
C GLY A 306 -9.05 -7.22 -2.28
N PHE A 307 -8.79 -8.52 -2.22
CA PHE A 307 -7.65 -9.07 -1.46
C PHE A 307 -6.30 -8.63 -2.04
N LYS A 308 -6.15 -8.67 -3.37
CA LYS A 308 -4.92 -8.24 -4.06
C LYS A 308 -4.57 -6.78 -3.73
N ARG A 309 -5.57 -5.91 -3.73
CA ARG A 309 -5.36 -4.48 -3.46
C ARG A 309 -5.20 -4.17 -1.97
N ALA A 310 -5.90 -4.89 -1.09
CA ALA A 310 -5.66 -4.79 0.34
C ALA A 310 -4.22 -5.20 0.70
N ALA A 311 -3.74 -6.34 0.18
CA ALA A 311 -2.37 -6.80 0.40
C ALA A 311 -1.32 -5.81 -0.13
N PHE A 312 -1.61 -5.12 -1.23
CA PHE A 312 -0.75 -4.06 -1.76
C PHE A 312 -0.79 -2.79 -0.89
N SER A 313 -1.95 -2.45 -0.32
CA SER A 313 -2.14 -1.23 0.48
C SER A 313 -1.57 -1.39 1.89
N ASN A 314 -2.04 -2.39 2.66
CA ASN A 314 -1.66 -2.57 4.06
C ASN A 314 -0.47 -3.49 4.28
N GLU A 315 0.01 -4.18 3.24
CA GLU A 315 1.19 -5.07 3.27
C GLU A 315 1.11 -6.20 4.32
N ALA A 316 -0.07 -6.55 4.81
CA ALA A 316 -0.23 -7.60 5.82
C ALA A 316 0.14 -8.97 5.23
N GLY A 317 1.08 -9.65 5.87
CA GLY A 317 1.65 -10.92 5.40
C GLY A 317 2.82 -10.75 4.43
N VAL A 318 3.18 -9.52 4.04
CA VAL A 318 4.33 -9.20 3.19
C VAL A 318 5.63 -9.14 4.01
N GLY A 319 5.55 -8.72 5.27
CA GLY A 319 6.69 -8.67 6.20
C GLY A 319 7.45 -7.34 6.22
N SER A 320 7.18 -6.42 5.31
CA SER A 320 7.88 -5.12 5.21
C SER A 320 7.77 -4.29 6.49
N ALA A 321 6.59 -4.18 7.07
CA ALA A 321 6.37 -3.40 8.29
C ALA A 321 7.20 -3.88 9.49
N ALA A 322 7.49 -5.17 9.59
CA ALA A 322 8.32 -5.72 10.65
C ALA A 322 9.74 -5.12 10.66
N ILE A 323 10.22 -4.59 9.53
CA ILE A 323 11.52 -3.92 9.43
C ILE A 323 11.47 -2.60 10.21
N ALA A 324 10.50 -1.74 9.91
CA ALA A 324 10.32 -0.45 10.60
C ALA A 324 9.97 -0.62 12.07
N HIS A 325 9.03 -1.53 12.39
CA HIS A 325 8.59 -1.82 13.75
C HIS A 325 9.72 -2.41 14.63
N SER A 326 10.69 -3.11 14.04
CA SER A 326 11.81 -3.65 14.79
C SER A 326 12.69 -2.59 15.45
N ALA A 327 12.65 -1.35 14.97
CA ALA A 327 13.41 -0.22 15.51
C ALA A 327 12.83 0.37 16.81
N VAL A 328 11.68 -0.09 17.26
CA VAL A 328 10.99 0.43 18.45
C VAL A 328 11.78 0.22 19.75
N LYS A 329 11.69 1.17 20.67
CA LYS A 329 12.19 1.04 22.03
C LYS A 329 11.23 0.19 22.86
N THR A 330 11.57 -1.08 23.05
CA THR A 330 10.84 -2.02 23.90
C THR A 330 11.68 -3.25 24.22
N LYS A 331 11.47 -3.83 25.39
CA LYS A 331 11.98 -5.16 25.77
C LYS A 331 10.93 -6.26 25.61
N GLU A 332 9.67 -5.88 25.35
CA GLU A 332 8.54 -6.80 25.24
C GLU A 332 8.07 -6.87 23.78
N PRO A 333 8.50 -7.87 22.97
CA PRO A 333 8.20 -7.93 21.54
C PRO A 333 6.70 -7.86 21.18
N ILE A 334 5.85 -8.40 22.06
CA ILE A 334 4.41 -8.47 21.83
C ILE A 334 3.75 -7.08 21.81
N THR A 335 4.33 -6.09 22.50
CA THR A 335 3.78 -4.73 22.55
C THR A 335 3.74 -4.11 21.16
N GLU A 336 4.78 -4.34 20.37
CA GLU A 336 4.83 -3.83 19.01
C GLU A 336 3.90 -4.59 18.06
N GLY A 337 3.65 -5.87 18.33
CA GLY A 337 2.59 -6.60 17.66
C GLY A 337 1.21 -5.98 17.89
N PHE A 338 0.89 -5.54 19.11
CA PHE A 338 -0.36 -4.83 19.37
C PHE A 338 -0.43 -3.48 18.66
N VAL A 339 0.65 -2.72 18.63
CA VAL A 339 0.72 -1.43 17.92
C VAL A 339 0.44 -1.62 16.43
N SER A 340 1.04 -2.62 15.81
CA SER A 340 0.89 -2.90 14.38
C SER A 340 -0.53 -3.34 13.95
N LEU A 341 -1.40 -3.74 14.90
CA LEU A 341 -2.82 -3.97 14.62
C LEU A 341 -3.50 -2.74 14.00
N LEU A 342 -3.05 -1.54 14.36
CA LEU A 342 -3.67 -0.30 13.91
C LEU A 342 -3.39 0.02 12.44
N GLU A 343 -2.34 -0.53 11.84
CA GLU A 343 -1.97 -0.24 10.46
C GLU A 343 -3.05 -0.65 9.46
N PRO A 344 -3.46 -1.95 9.34
CA PRO A 344 -4.47 -2.34 8.38
C PRO A 344 -5.85 -1.72 8.66
N LEU A 345 -6.12 -1.40 9.92
CA LEU A 345 -7.34 -0.71 10.30
C LEU A 345 -7.37 0.71 9.72
N ILE A 346 -6.32 1.50 9.95
CA ILE A 346 -6.23 2.89 9.48
C ILE A 346 -6.13 2.91 7.95
N ASP A 347 -5.20 2.14 7.40
CA ASP A 347 -4.91 2.08 5.98
C ASP A 347 -6.12 1.60 5.16
N THR A 348 -6.54 0.37 5.41
CA THR A 348 -7.48 -0.32 4.52
C THR A 348 -8.92 -0.17 4.98
N VAL A 349 -9.21 -0.43 6.27
CA VAL A 349 -10.60 -0.41 6.75
C VAL A 349 -11.16 1.01 6.79
N ILE A 350 -10.34 2.03 7.10
CA ILE A 350 -10.79 3.42 7.14
C ILE A 350 -10.49 4.12 5.80
N ILE A 351 -9.22 4.35 5.46
CA ILE A 351 -8.87 5.25 4.34
C ILE A 351 -9.30 4.67 2.99
N CYS A 352 -9.00 3.39 2.71
CA CYS A 352 -9.43 2.79 1.44
C CYS A 352 -10.95 2.72 1.30
N THR A 353 -11.68 2.46 2.40
CA THR A 353 -13.16 2.45 2.36
C THR A 353 -13.72 3.84 2.05
N MET A 354 -13.14 4.90 2.61
CA MET A 354 -13.57 6.26 2.31
C MET A 354 -13.32 6.61 0.84
N THR A 355 -12.16 6.27 0.29
CA THR A 355 -11.85 6.44 -1.14
C THR A 355 -12.86 5.70 -2.02
N ALA A 356 -13.14 4.42 -1.70
CA ALA A 356 -14.08 3.61 -2.46
C ALA A 356 -15.51 4.16 -2.40
N LEU A 357 -15.97 4.65 -1.25
CA LEU A 357 -17.27 5.30 -1.12
C LEU A 357 -17.36 6.56 -1.97
N VAL A 358 -16.34 7.44 -1.92
CA VAL A 358 -16.29 8.66 -2.75
C VAL A 358 -16.34 8.30 -4.23
N ILE A 359 -15.56 7.31 -4.69
CA ILE A 359 -15.59 6.87 -6.09
C ILE A 359 -16.99 6.34 -6.46
N THR A 360 -17.59 5.51 -5.60
CA THR A 360 -18.88 4.87 -5.87
C THR A 360 -20.01 5.89 -5.99
N ILE A 361 -20.06 6.92 -5.13
CA ILE A 361 -21.12 7.94 -5.15
C ILE A 361 -20.93 9.03 -6.20
N SER A 362 -19.74 9.15 -6.77
CA SER A 362 -19.32 10.27 -7.63
C SER A 362 -19.99 10.32 -8.99
N GLY A 363 -20.58 9.22 -9.46
CA GLY A 363 -21.07 9.08 -10.83
C GLY A 363 -19.98 8.88 -11.87
N GLN A 364 -18.72 8.65 -11.46
CA GLN A 364 -17.63 8.40 -12.38
C GLN A 364 -17.62 6.97 -12.97
N LEU A 365 -18.29 6.03 -12.31
CA LEU A 365 -18.48 4.67 -12.80
C LEU A 365 -19.76 4.63 -13.65
N LEU A 366 -19.62 4.25 -14.92
CA LEU A 366 -20.77 4.25 -15.84
C LEU A 366 -21.70 3.07 -15.57
N ILE A 367 -22.99 3.38 -15.45
CA ILE A 367 -24.07 2.41 -15.24
C ILE A 367 -24.96 2.45 -16.48
N ASP A 368 -25.25 1.28 -17.03
CA ASP A 368 -26.21 1.11 -18.12
C ASP A 368 -27.62 1.48 -17.60
N PRO A 369 -28.28 2.48 -18.18
CA PRO A 369 -29.58 2.95 -17.70
C PRO A 369 -30.71 1.92 -17.91
N GLU A 370 -30.56 0.96 -18.84
CA GLU A 370 -31.60 -0.05 -19.13
C GLU A 370 -31.50 -1.22 -18.13
N THR A 371 -30.27 -1.65 -17.81
CA THR A 371 -30.05 -2.82 -16.94
C THR A 371 -29.77 -2.46 -15.49
N GLY A 372 -29.35 -1.20 -15.23
CA GLY A 372 -28.87 -0.77 -13.90
C GLY A 372 -27.54 -1.38 -13.48
N LEU A 373 -26.82 -2.03 -14.40
CA LEU A 373 -25.53 -2.67 -14.16
C LEU A 373 -24.38 -1.76 -14.57
N TYR A 374 -23.19 -1.98 -13.98
CA TYR A 374 -21.99 -1.29 -14.42
C TYR A 374 -21.62 -1.71 -15.86
N MET A 375 -21.32 -0.73 -16.69
CA MET A 375 -20.82 -0.98 -18.04
C MET A 375 -19.38 -1.49 -17.95
N VAL A 376 -19.09 -2.62 -18.62
CA VAL A 376 -17.75 -3.25 -18.61
C VAL A 376 -17.14 -3.15 -20.00
N ASP A 377 -15.93 -2.59 -20.08
CA ASP A 377 -15.12 -2.52 -21.28
C ASP A 377 -13.70 -3.01 -20.98
N GLY A 378 -13.16 -3.86 -21.88
CA GLY A 378 -11.81 -4.41 -21.74
C GLY A 378 -11.53 -5.13 -20.41
N GLY A 379 -12.57 -5.62 -19.69
CA GLY A 379 -12.43 -6.29 -18.40
C GLY A 379 -12.40 -5.35 -17.18
N SER A 380 -12.66 -4.06 -17.39
CA SER A 380 -12.80 -3.04 -16.34
C SER A 380 -14.16 -2.34 -16.45
N ILE A 381 -14.62 -1.72 -15.36
CA ILE A 381 -15.81 -0.86 -15.42
C ILE A 381 -15.45 0.37 -16.24
N ALA A 382 -16.31 0.70 -17.20
CA ALA A 382 -16.18 1.93 -17.99
C ALA A 382 -16.37 3.15 -17.06
N THR A 383 -15.51 4.12 -17.23
CA THR A 383 -15.52 5.36 -16.42
C THR A 383 -15.72 6.57 -17.31
N VAL A 384 -16.20 7.66 -16.72
CA VAL A 384 -16.27 8.96 -17.41
C VAL A 384 -14.85 9.32 -17.88
N ASP A 385 -14.71 9.70 -19.15
CA ASP A 385 -13.45 10.06 -19.80
C ASP A 385 -12.35 8.97 -19.78
N GLY A 386 -12.71 7.70 -19.51
CA GLY A 386 -11.74 6.60 -19.42
C GLY A 386 -10.76 6.70 -18.25
N ASN A 387 -11.07 7.49 -17.22
CA ASN A 387 -10.20 7.71 -16.08
C ASN A 387 -9.90 6.41 -15.32
N SER A 388 -8.65 6.23 -14.89
CA SER A 388 -8.20 5.09 -14.09
C SER A 388 -7.16 5.53 -13.05
N GLY A 389 -6.88 4.69 -12.05
CA GLY A 389 -5.88 5.00 -11.01
C GLY A 389 -6.16 6.33 -10.32
N VAL A 390 -5.11 7.16 -10.16
CA VAL A 390 -5.23 8.45 -9.48
C VAL A 390 -6.20 9.41 -10.18
N ALA A 391 -6.30 9.36 -11.51
CA ALA A 391 -7.20 10.22 -12.29
C ALA A 391 -8.67 9.94 -11.96
N LEU A 392 -9.07 8.67 -11.78
CA LEU A 392 -10.41 8.31 -11.36
C LEU A 392 -10.75 8.86 -9.97
N THR A 393 -9.82 8.72 -9.02
CA THR A 393 -10.01 9.31 -7.68
C THR A 393 -10.10 10.83 -7.74
N SER A 394 -9.25 11.47 -8.55
CA SER A 394 -9.25 12.92 -8.74
C SER A 394 -10.60 13.41 -9.31
N ALA A 395 -11.11 12.77 -10.35
CA ALA A 395 -12.40 13.05 -10.93
C ALA A 395 -13.56 12.82 -9.95
N ALA A 396 -13.47 11.73 -9.15
CA ALA A 396 -14.47 11.43 -8.13
C ALA A 396 -14.54 12.51 -7.04
N PHE A 397 -13.41 12.99 -6.56
CA PHE A 397 -13.38 14.09 -5.59
C PHE A 397 -13.82 15.43 -6.22
N ALA A 398 -13.46 15.69 -7.47
CA ALA A 398 -13.85 16.89 -8.21
C ALA A 398 -15.38 16.98 -8.40
N SER A 399 -16.07 15.85 -8.49
CA SER A 399 -17.54 15.82 -8.62
C SER A 399 -18.26 16.39 -7.39
N GLY A 400 -17.63 16.30 -6.21
CA GLY A 400 -18.16 16.91 -4.98
C GLY A 400 -17.61 18.31 -4.72
N ILE A 401 -16.35 18.55 -5.04
CA ILE A 401 -15.65 19.83 -4.79
C ILE A 401 -14.76 20.14 -5.99
N SER A 402 -15.19 21.03 -6.88
CA SER A 402 -14.56 21.27 -8.19
C SER A 402 -13.09 21.68 -8.14
N TRP A 403 -12.64 22.35 -7.09
CA TRP A 403 -11.23 22.75 -6.90
C TRP A 403 -10.38 21.69 -6.16
N PHE A 404 -10.98 20.62 -5.72
CA PHE A 404 -10.30 19.61 -4.91
C PHE A 404 -9.14 18.89 -5.62
N PRO A 405 -9.11 18.70 -6.94
CA PRO A 405 -7.93 18.12 -7.62
C PRO A 405 -6.60 18.78 -7.25
N TYR A 406 -6.60 20.10 -6.96
CA TYR A 406 -5.39 20.80 -6.51
C TYR A 406 -4.96 20.38 -5.09
N VAL A 407 -5.92 20.21 -4.17
CA VAL A 407 -5.65 19.71 -2.83
C VAL A 407 -5.24 18.25 -2.88
N LEU A 408 -5.90 17.46 -3.73
CA LEU A 408 -5.53 16.05 -3.93
C LEU A 408 -4.11 15.94 -4.49
N ALA A 409 -3.64 16.85 -5.35
CA ALA A 409 -2.28 16.84 -5.83
C ALA A 409 -1.27 17.02 -4.68
N VAL A 410 -1.55 17.93 -3.75
CA VAL A 410 -0.72 18.11 -2.54
C VAL A 410 -0.75 16.81 -1.69
N ALA A 411 -1.94 16.24 -1.49
CA ALA A 411 -2.08 14.97 -0.78
C ALA A 411 -1.26 13.87 -1.47
N VAL A 412 -1.43 13.69 -2.77
CA VAL A 412 -0.74 12.67 -3.57
C VAL A 412 0.78 12.81 -3.47
N VAL A 413 1.32 14.04 -3.54
CA VAL A 413 2.75 14.31 -3.38
C VAL A 413 3.22 13.91 -1.96
N LEU A 414 2.48 14.28 -0.91
CA LEU A 414 2.82 13.92 0.47
C LEU A 414 2.74 12.42 0.70
N PHE A 415 1.71 11.75 0.18
CA PHE A 415 1.55 10.29 0.26
C PHE A 415 2.68 9.58 -0.48
N ALA A 416 3.00 10.00 -1.73
CA ALA A 416 4.11 9.44 -2.48
C ALA A 416 5.44 9.62 -1.76
N PHE A 417 5.74 10.84 -1.32
CA PHE A 417 6.97 11.17 -0.59
C PHE A 417 7.10 10.34 0.69
N SER A 418 6.06 10.29 1.51
CA SER A 418 6.09 9.54 2.77
C SER A 418 6.32 8.04 2.54
N THR A 419 5.67 7.45 1.53
CA THR A 419 5.86 6.04 1.18
C THR A 419 7.28 5.79 0.68
N MET A 420 7.80 6.65 -0.18
CA MET A 420 9.16 6.51 -0.73
C MET A 420 10.24 6.57 0.35
N ILE A 421 10.14 7.47 1.34
CA ILE A 421 11.12 7.54 2.44
C ILE A 421 11.09 6.29 3.33
N SER A 422 9.91 5.72 3.59
CA SER A 422 9.79 4.51 4.40
C SER A 422 10.28 3.26 3.67
N TRP A 423 9.96 3.12 2.39
CA TRP A 423 10.42 2.01 1.57
C TRP A 423 11.89 2.09 1.18
N SER A 424 12.53 3.24 1.38
CA SER A 424 13.97 3.42 1.16
C SER A 424 14.81 3.10 2.40
N TYR A 425 14.19 2.80 3.53
CA TYR A 425 14.82 2.30 4.75
C TYR A 425 15.10 0.80 4.64
#